data_ebafa360216ef9cd13f4925899a6b4da
#
_entry.id   ebafa360216ef9cd13f4925899a6b4da
#
_cell.length_a   1.000
_cell.length_b   1.000
_cell.length_c   1.000
_cell.angle_alpha   90.00
_cell.angle_beta   90.00
_cell.angle_gamma   90.00
#
_symmetry.space_group_name_H-M   'P 1'
#
loop_
_entity.id
_entity.type
_entity.pdbx_description
1 polymer ?
#
loop_
_entity_poly.entity_id
_entity_poly.type
_entity_poly.pdbx_seq_one_letter_code
_entity_poly.pdbx_strand_id
1 'polypeptide(L)'
;MRAALASTLLLSGLLASALPSLPVTGGELPRLMIPESAGDHCVAPPPIIRREHMKILLGQRDRTVHDGFRDTQHSLVNCIACHTNREADGTPVSVSRPDQFCGSCHQYAGVTMDCFECHASRPDE
;
A
#
# COMPACT_ATOMS: atom_id res chain seq x y z
N MET A 1 -2.57 -19.82 82.02
CA MET A 1 -1.89 -18.92 81.07
C MET A 1 -2.39 -19.25 79.67
N ARG A 2 -3.30 -18.48 79.13
CA ARG A 2 -3.89 -18.68 77.78
C ARG A 2 -3.41 -17.56 76.89
N ALA A 3 -2.59 -17.89 75.90
CA ALA A 3 -2.13 -16.97 74.88
C ALA A 3 -3.20 -16.85 73.79
N ALA A 4 -3.67 -15.62 73.55
CA ALA A 4 -4.59 -15.25 72.47
C ALA A 4 -3.75 -14.94 71.20
N LEU A 5 -3.95 -15.73 70.14
CA LEU A 5 -3.41 -15.49 68.80
C LEU A 5 -4.37 -14.55 68.06
N ALA A 6 -3.93 -13.33 67.82
CA ALA A 6 -4.65 -12.37 66.97
C ALA A 6 -4.30 -12.62 65.49
N SER A 7 -5.28 -13.11 64.73
CA SER A 7 -5.18 -13.26 63.27
C SER A 7 -5.47 -11.94 62.58
N THR A 8 -4.48 -11.30 62.03
CA THR A 8 -4.59 -10.13 61.13
C THR A 8 -4.88 -10.59 59.72
N LEU A 9 -6.12 -10.43 59.27
CA LEU A 9 -6.53 -10.60 57.88
C LEU A 9 -6.09 -9.36 57.06
N LEU A 10 -5.07 -9.54 56.23
CA LEU A 10 -4.65 -8.56 55.23
C LEU A 10 -5.61 -8.63 54.04
N LEU A 11 -6.50 -7.65 53.94
CA LEU A 11 -7.38 -7.43 52.79
C LEU A 11 -6.56 -6.78 51.65
N SER A 12 -6.04 -7.61 50.75
CA SER A 12 -5.39 -7.13 49.52
C SER A 12 -6.44 -6.63 48.54
N GLY A 13 -6.67 -5.31 48.54
CA GLY A 13 -7.54 -4.68 47.55
C GLY A 13 -6.90 -4.74 46.16
N LEU A 14 -7.48 -5.49 45.24
CA LEU A 14 -7.14 -5.49 43.81
C LEU A 14 -7.68 -4.18 43.20
N LEU A 15 -6.84 -3.18 43.05
CA LEU A 15 -7.18 -2.01 42.20
C LEU A 15 -7.16 -2.48 40.74
N ALA A 16 -8.33 -2.76 40.19
CA ALA A 16 -8.50 -2.95 38.76
C ALA A 16 -8.37 -1.56 38.07
N SER A 17 -7.19 -1.28 37.54
CA SER A 17 -6.96 -0.10 36.72
C SER A 17 -7.70 -0.28 35.40
N ALA A 18 -8.89 0.31 35.28
CA ALA A 18 -9.61 0.43 34.01
C ALA A 18 -8.82 1.39 33.11
N LEU A 19 -8.04 0.85 32.19
CA LEU A 19 -7.44 1.65 31.12
C LEU A 19 -8.55 2.19 30.22
N PRO A 20 -8.58 3.51 29.95
CA PRO A 20 -9.54 4.06 29.01
C PRO A 20 -9.27 3.46 27.63
N SER A 21 -10.23 2.73 27.08
CA SER A 21 -10.21 2.31 25.69
C SER A 21 -10.38 3.55 24.82
N LEU A 22 -9.29 3.98 24.19
CA LEU A 22 -9.36 5.03 23.18
C LEU A 22 -10.18 4.50 22.00
N PRO A 23 -11.15 5.28 21.48
CA PRO A 23 -11.88 4.88 20.29
C PRO A 23 -10.88 4.74 19.13
N VAL A 24 -10.77 3.54 18.57
CA VAL A 24 -10.08 3.32 17.31
C VAL A 24 -10.96 3.98 16.26
N THR A 25 -10.62 5.22 15.88
CA THR A 25 -11.18 5.83 14.69
C THR A 25 -10.65 5.02 13.50
N GLY A 26 -11.49 4.14 12.97
CA GLY A 26 -11.19 3.45 11.73
C GLY A 26 -10.90 4.50 10.66
N GLY A 27 -9.64 4.59 10.21
CA GLY A 27 -9.28 5.48 9.11
C GLY A 27 -10.12 5.13 7.90
N GLU A 28 -10.59 6.14 7.18
CA GLU A 28 -11.26 5.94 5.90
C GLU A 28 -10.34 5.14 4.97
N LEU A 29 -10.88 4.07 4.38
CA LEU A 29 -10.11 3.26 3.44
C LEU A 29 -9.66 4.13 2.26
N PRO A 30 -8.42 3.99 1.78
CA PRO A 30 -7.94 4.75 0.65
C PRO A 30 -8.86 4.57 -0.55
N ARG A 31 -9.32 5.67 -1.13
CA ARG A 31 -10.15 5.62 -2.33
C ARG A 31 -9.26 5.31 -3.53
N LEU A 32 -9.60 4.25 -4.24
CA LEU A 32 -8.91 3.92 -5.49
C LEU A 32 -9.22 4.99 -6.55
N MET A 33 -8.21 5.72 -6.98
CA MET A 33 -8.28 6.68 -8.09
C MET A 33 -7.81 5.98 -9.36
N ILE A 34 -8.72 5.83 -10.31
CA ILE A 34 -8.42 5.26 -11.63
C ILE A 34 -8.50 6.40 -12.63
N PRO A 35 -7.36 6.91 -13.15
CA PRO A 35 -7.35 7.94 -14.18
C PRO A 35 -7.93 7.41 -15.49
N GLU A 36 -8.36 8.32 -16.35
CA GLU A 36 -8.64 7.96 -17.73
C GLU A 36 -7.37 7.39 -18.36
N SER A 37 -7.47 6.20 -18.95
CA SER A 37 -6.33 5.57 -19.59
C SER A 37 -6.03 6.25 -20.93
N ALA A 38 -4.75 6.36 -21.28
CA ALA A 38 -4.31 6.86 -22.57
C ALA A 38 -4.62 5.90 -23.73
N GLY A 39 -5.09 4.68 -23.45
CA GLY A 39 -5.45 3.66 -24.43
C GLY A 39 -6.82 3.06 -24.19
N ASP A 40 -7.36 2.45 -25.23
CA ASP A 40 -8.73 1.88 -25.22
C ASP A 40 -8.87 0.63 -24.37
N HIS A 41 -7.75 -0.05 -24.09
CA HIS A 41 -7.76 -1.34 -23.39
C HIS A 41 -6.59 -1.48 -22.43
N CYS A 42 -6.85 -2.09 -21.26
CA CYS A 42 -5.80 -2.56 -20.39
C CYS A 42 -5.00 -3.71 -21.04
N VAL A 43 -3.71 -3.84 -20.70
CA VAL A 43 -2.80 -4.89 -21.23
C VAL A 43 -3.29 -6.32 -20.96
N ALA A 44 -4.17 -6.48 -19.96
CA ALA A 44 -4.85 -7.73 -19.62
C ALA A 44 -6.18 -7.41 -18.91
N PRO A 45 -7.12 -8.37 -18.83
CA PRO A 45 -8.35 -8.16 -18.06
C PRO A 45 -8.07 -7.69 -16.62
N PRO A 46 -8.76 -6.65 -16.13
CA PRO A 46 -8.47 -6.06 -14.82
C PRO A 46 -8.37 -7.03 -13.63
N PRO A 47 -9.19 -8.07 -13.51
CA PRO A 47 -9.05 -9.05 -12.43
C PRO A 47 -7.75 -9.85 -12.50
N ILE A 48 -7.25 -10.10 -13.70
CA ILE A 48 -6.00 -10.83 -13.94
C ILE A 48 -4.82 -9.93 -13.61
N ILE A 49 -4.78 -8.73 -14.20
CA ILE A 49 -3.64 -7.81 -13.97
C ILE A 49 -3.51 -7.41 -12.50
N ARG A 50 -4.60 -7.19 -11.79
CA ARG A 50 -4.57 -6.90 -10.35
C ARG A 50 -3.91 -8.00 -9.53
N ARG A 51 -4.16 -9.26 -9.86
CA ARG A 51 -3.60 -10.42 -9.15
C ARG A 51 -2.19 -10.75 -9.58
N GLU A 52 -1.87 -10.61 -10.84
CA GLU A 52 -0.65 -11.16 -11.43
C GLU A 52 0.41 -10.09 -11.79
N HIS A 53 0.10 -8.78 -11.65
CA HIS A 53 1.02 -7.72 -12.10
C HIS A 53 2.41 -7.82 -11.48
N MET A 54 2.55 -8.26 -10.24
CA MET A 54 3.86 -8.44 -9.62
C MET A 54 4.69 -9.49 -10.35
N LYS A 55 4.10 -10.63 -10.74
CA LYS A 55 4.79 -11.68 -11.51
C LYS A 55 5.16 -11.17 -12.91
N ILE A 56 4.27 -10.42 -13.53
CA ILE A 56 4.50 -9.81 -14.85
C ILE A 56 5.67 -8.84 -14.79
N LEU A 57 5.69 -7.94 -13.79
CA LEU A 57 6.77 -6.95 -13.62
C LEU A 57 8.10 -7.61 -13.26
N LEU A 58 8.12 -8.63 -12.38
CA LEU A 58 9.32 -9.39 -12.06
C LEU A 58 9.87 -10.11 -13.28
N GLY A 59 9.02 -10.78 -14.05
CA GLY A 59 9.44 -11.44 -15.29
C GLY A 59 9.97 -10.45 -16.34
N GLN A 60 9.35 -9.28 -16.46
CA GLN A 60 9.82 -8.20 -17.32
C GLN A 60 11.20 -7.68 -16.87
N ARG A 61 11.36 -7.42 -15.57
CA ARG A 61 12.64 -6.99 -14.99
C ARG A 61 13.75 -7.99 -15.32
N ASP A 62 13.54 -9.27 -15.04
CA ASP A 62 14.55 -10.30 -15.21
C ASP A 62 14.99 -10.42 -16.67
N ARG A 63 14.04 -10.45 -17.60
CA ARG A 63 14.33 -10.46 -19.04
C ARG A 63 15.05 -9.18 -19.51
N THR A 64 14.69 -8.04 -18.95
CA THR A 64 15.35 -6.78 -19.28
C THR A 64 16.80 -6.75 -18.79
N VAL A 65 17.03 -7.19 -17.55
CA VAL A 65 18.37 -7.13 -16.92
C VAL A 65 19.29 -8.20 -17.49
N HIS A 66 18.82 -9.42 -17.67
CA HIS A 66 19.65 -10.54 -18.07
C HIS A 66 19.77 -10.71 -19.58
N ASP A 67 18.67 -10.45 -20.31
CA ASP A 67 18.60 -10.72 -21.74
C ASP A 67 18.59 -9.45 -22.60
N GLY A 68 18.57 -8.26 -21.98
CA GLY A 68 18.44 -6.98 -22.69
C GLY A 68 17.10 -6.81 -23.40
N PHE A 69 16.11 -7.62 -23.09
CA PHE A 69 14.80 -7.57 -23.74
C PHE A 69 14.00 -6.34 -23.31
N ARG A 70 13.49 -5.59 -24.29
CA ARG A 70 12.70 -4.37 -24.09
C ARG A 70 11.27 -4.59 -24.59
N ASP A 71 10.42 -5.15 -23.73
CA ASP A 71 9.00 -5.28 -24.01
C ASP A 71 8.30 -3.96 -23.73
N THR A 72 7.49 -3.49 -24.65
CA THR A 72 6.72 -2.28 -24.48
C THR A 72 5.35 -2.54 -23.85
N GLN A 73 4.76 -3.72 -24.06
CA GLN A 73 3.40 -4.03 -23.60
C GLN A 73 3.30 -4.07 -22.06
N HIS A 74 4.29 -4.66 -21.38
CA HIS A 74 4.31 -4.81 -19.93
C HIS A 74 5.38 -3.94 -19.27
N SER A 75 5.81 -2.88 -19.95
CA SER A 75 6.78 -1.93 -19.42
C SER A 75 6.20 -1.16 -18.24
N LEU A 76 6.96 -1.06 -17.14
CA LEU A 76 6.58 -0.21 -16.00
C LEU A 76 6.39 1.25 -16.43
N VAL A 77 7.23 1.75 -17.34
CA VAL A 77 7.12 3.12 -17.90
C VAL A 77 5.76 3.34 -18.56
N ASN A 78 5.30 2.38 -19.37
CA ASN A 78 4.01 2.49 -20.05
C ASN A 78 2.84 2.37 -19.06
N CYS A 79 2.96 1.53 -18.03
CA CYS A 79 1.96 1.46 -16.96
C CYS A 79 1.83 2.81 -16.25
N ILE A 80 2.95 3.44 -15.89
CA ILE A 80 2.98 4.75 -15.24
C ILE A 80 2.39 5.82 -16.18
N ALA A 81 2.82 5.87 -17.44
CA ALA A 81 2.32 6.86 -18.40
C ALA A 81 0.80 6.78 -18.59
N CYS A 82 0.25 5.55 -18.62
CA CYS A 82 -1.18 5.31 -18.81
C CYS A 82 -2.02 5.61 -17.55
N HIS A 83 -1.45 5.39 -16.37
CA HIS A 83 -2.17 5.47 -15.09
C HIS A 83 -1.84 6.70 -14.24
N THR A 84 -1.08 7.64 -14.78
CA THR A 84 -0.75 8.90 -14.10
C THR A 84 -1.87 9.93 -14.26
N ASN A 85 -2.38 10.43 -13.14
CA ASN A 85 -3.21 11.62 -13.11
C ASN A 85 -2.35 12.88 -13.33
N ARG A 86 -2.99 13.98 -13.72
CA ARG A 86 -2.33 15.27 -13.84
C ARG A 86 -3.04 16.31 -12.98
N GLU A 87 -2.27 17.24 -12.44
CA GLU A 87 -2.79 18.43 -11.78
C GLU A 87 -3.44 19.37 -12.82
N ALA A 88 -4.14 20.40 -12.36
CA ALA A 88 -4.84 21.34 -13.23
C ALA A 88 -3.90 22.10 -14.19
N ASP A 89 -2.63 22.25 -13.84
CA ASP A 89 -1.57 22.84 -14.67
C ASP A 89 -0.91 21.86 -15.65
N GLY A 90 -1.37 20.60 -15.67
CA GLY A 90 -0.83 19.53 -16.50
C GLY A 90 0.34 18.75 -15.89
N THR A 91 0.83 19.14 -14.71
CA THR A 91 1.94 18.45 -14.03
C THR A 91 1.55 17.01 -13.68
N PRO A 92 2.36 15.99 -14.05
CA PRO A 92 2.05 14.61 -13.73
C PRO A 92 2.17 14.34 -12.21
N VAL A 93 1.19 13.63 -11.68
CA VAL A 93 1.16 13.23 -10.26
C VAL A 93 1.85 11.88 -10.08
N SER A 94 2.67 11.75 -9.05
CA SER A 94 3.30 10.46 -8.73
C SER A 94 2.25 9.36 -8.48
N VAL A 95 2.34 8.25 -9.22
CA VAL A 95 1.44 7.10 -9.07
C VAL A 95 1.58 6.40 -7.71
N SER A 96 2.67 6.68 -6.96
CA SER A 96 2.94 6.11 -5.63
C SER A 96 2.26 6.86 -4.49
N ARG A 97 1.69 8.04 -4.73
CA ARG A 97 0.92 8.74 -3.69
C ARG A 97 -0.26 7.90 -3.21
N PRO A 98 -0.65 8.02 -1.92
CA PRO A 98 -1.74 7.23 -1.33
C PRO A 98 -3.09 7.35 -2.04
N ASP A 99 -3.33 8.48 -2.68
CA ASP A 99 -4.55 8.81 -3.41
C ASP A 99 -4.47 8.47 -4.91
N GLN A 100 -3.35 7.89 -5.38
CA GLN A 100 -3.10 7.62 -6.78
C GLN A 100 -3.15 6.12 -7.10
N PHE A 101 -3.06 5.77 -8.37
CA PHE A 101 -3.39 4.44 -8.90
C PHE A 101 -2.65 3.30 -8.18
N CYS A 102 -1.32 3.34 -8.10
CA CYS A 102 -0.54 2.31 -7.41
C CYS A 102 -0.65 2.45 -5.89
N GLY A 103 -0.45 3.68 -5.39
CA GLY A 103 -0.39 3.96 -3.96
C GLY A 103 -1.65 3.59 -3.21
N SER A 104 -2.83 3.84 -3.77
CA SER A 104 -4.10 3.56 -3.10
C SER A 104 -4.29 2.07 -2.79
N CYS A 105 -4.00 1.17 -3.74
CA CYS A 105 -4.11 -0.27 -3.52
C CYS A 105 -2.98 -0.79 -2.62
N HIS A 106 -1.74 -0.34 -2.85
CA HIS A 106 -0.58 -0.79 -2.07
C HIS A 106 -0.67 -0.35 -0.61
N GLN A 107 -1.10 0.88 -0.35
CA GLN A 107 -1.34 1.35 1.02
C GLN A 107 -2.47 0.58 1.70
N TYR A 108 -3.57 0.33 0.99
CA TYR A 108 -4.68 -0.47 1.51
C TYR A 108 -4.23 -1.90 1.88
N ALA A 109 -3.39 -2.51 1.05
CA ALA A 109 -2.88 -3.86 1.27
C ALA A 109 -1.69 -3.91 2.25
N GLY A 110 -1.16 -2.77 2.70
CA GLY A 110 0.04 -2.70 3.56
C GLY A 110 1.31 -3.20 2.86
N VAL A 111 1.38 -3.06 1.54
CA VAL A 111 2.51 -3.52 0.72
C VAL A 111 3.36 -2.35 0.26
N THR A 112 4.66 -2.40 0.55
CA THR A 112 5.63 -1.40 0.10
C THR A 112 5.91 -1.51 -1.40
N MET A 113 6.12 -0.38 -2.05
CA MET A 113 6.48 -0.30 -3.48
C MET A 113 7.94 0.08 -3.63
N ASP A 114 8.84 -0.90 -3.50
CA ASP A 114 10.29 -0.69 -3.57
C ASP A 114 10.76 -0.23 -4.97
N CYS A 115 9.93 -0.44 -5.99
CA CYS A 115 10.23 -0.06 -7.38
C CYS A 115 10.60 1.42 -7.50
N PHE A 116 9.96 2.29 -6.74
CA PHE A 116 10.13 3.74 -6.80
C PHE A 116 11.28 4.27 -5.95
N GLU A 117 12.07 3.40 -5.34
CA GLU A 117 13.39 3.76 -4.80
C GLU A 117 14.43 3.98 -5.90
N CYS A 118 14.21 3.37 -7.08
CA CYS A 118 15.12 3.45 -8.22
C CYS A 118 14.44 3.92 -9.51
N HIS A 119 13.14 3.70 -9.66
CA HIS A 119 12.38 4.10 -10.85
C HIS A 119 11.58 5.38 -10.59
N ALA A 120 11.47 6.22 -11.61
CA ALA A 120 10.57 7.37 -11.59
C ALA A 120 9.13 6.90 -11.34
N SER A 121 8.39 7.66 -10.53
CA SER A 121 6.97 7.42 -10.24
C SER A 121 6.03 8.29 -11.04
N ARG A 122 6.59 9.07 -11.97
CA ARG A 122 5.89 9.93 -12.93
C ARG A 122 6.43 9.68 -14.33
N PRO A 123 5.62 9.88 -15.37
CA PRO A 123 6.15 9.89 -16.73
C PRO A 123 7.05 11.13 -16.95
N ASP A 124 8.00 11.02 -17.85
CA ASP A 124 8.84 12.13 -18.30
C ASP A 124 9.82 12.72 -17.24
N GLU A 125 10.22 11.89 -16.26
CA GLU A 125 11.33 12.17 -15.33
C GLU A 125 12.61 11.45 -15.72
#